data_5ad1879338a72a15ccc50140b03341f7
#
_entry.id   5ad1879338a72a15ccc50140b03341f7
#
_cell.length_a   1.000
_cell.length_b   1.000
_cell.length_c   1.000
_cell.angle_alpha   90.00
_cell.angle_beta   90.00
_cell.angle_gamma   90.00
#
_symmetry.space_group_name_H-M   'P 1'
#
loop_
_entity.id
_entity.type
_entity.pdbx_description
1 polymer ?
#
loop_
_entity_poly.entity_id
_entity_poly.type
_entity_poly.pdbx_seq_one_letter_code
_entity_poly.pdbx_strand_id
1 'polypeptide(L)'
;MIASFTSSPVRLVILSAAAFNCSTALAAGGAHEHGAAELLLSSEGRDVQITFNAPSQSLVGFETAAVTEEQKAAVARAEAILMAPRDLFALEGNSCELIDATVDVSSLAGVANAPSQPEAHADHSDEHAGDHDEDHTSASDHHAHEHHDHDDDGDASNTDSHSDVSASYTFACQSDEALTRITFNRDGFPLGLARIDVLWVADWGQGAGQATPQSPSVNLQN
;
A
#
# COMPACT_ATOMS: atom_id res chain seq x y z
N MET A 1 -39.63 -57.05 -54.39
CA MET A 1 -39.14 -55.68 -54.14
C MET A 1 -39.52 -55.30 -52.70
N ILE A 2 -38.56 -55.35 -51.79
CA ILE A 2 -38.80 -55.11 -50.34
C ILE A 2 -38.06 -53.82 -50.03
N ALA A 3 -38.80 -52.77 -49.67
CA ALA A 3 -38.26 -51.48 -49.27
C ALA A 3 -37.91 -51.51 -47.77
N SER A 4 -36.65 -51.35 -47.46
CA SER A 4 -36.14 -51.21 -46.08
C SER A 4 -36.22 -49.76 -45.65
N PHE A 5 -37.02 -49.50 -44.62
CA PHE A 5 -37.06 -48.20 -43.92
C PHE A 5 -35.96 -48.17 -42.85
N THR A 6 -34.99 -47.28 -43.05
CA THR A 6 -33.96 -47.00 -42.04
C THR A 6 -34.47 -45.87 -41.12
N SER A 7 -34.68 -46.20 -39.87
CA SER A 7 -35.04 -45.29 -38.81
C SER A 7 -33.76 -44.55 -38.32
N SER A 8 -33.71 -43.23 -38.45
CA SER A 8 -32.66 -42.39 -37.88
C SER A 8 -32.96 -42.07 -36.43
N PRO A 9 -32.01 -42.27 -35.50
CA PRO A 9 -32.21 -41.82 -34.12
C PRO A 9 -31.92 -40.29 -33.98
N VAL A 10 -32.93 -39.59 -33.51
CA VAL A 10 -32.81 -38.20 -33.09
C VAL A 10 -31.90 -38.11 -31.87
N ARG A 11 -30.71 -37.51 -32.03
CA ARG A 11 -29.80 -37.25 -30.92
C ARG A 11 -30.27 -35.99 -30.21
N LEU A 12 -30.74 -36.19 -28.97
CA LEU A 12 -31.09 -35.12 -28.04
C LEU A 12 -29.75 -34.53 -27.50
N VAL A 13 -29.41 -33.32 -27.95
CA VAL A 13 -28.27 -32.56 -27.45
C VAL A 13 -28.73 -31.84 -26.17
N ILE A 14 -28.28 -32.34 -25.03
CA ILE A 14 -28.46 -31.67 -23.74
C ILE A 14 -27.40 -30.58 -23.64
N LEU A 15 -27.81 -29.33 -23.78
CA LEU A 15 -26.96 -28.16 -23.53
C LEU A 15 -26.82 -27.99 -22.00
N SER A 16 -25.73 -28.48 -21.44
CA SER A 16 -25.33 -28.18 -20.06
C SER A 16 -24.89 -26.73 -19.99
N ALA A 17 -25.71 -25.84 -19.45
CA ALA A 17 -25.33 -24.51 -19.07
C ALA A 17 -24.38 -24.58 -17.84
N ALA A 18 -23.07 -24.51 -18.07
CA ALA A 18 -22.09 -24.32 -17.02
C ALA A 18 -22.23 -22.90 -16.48
N ALA A 19 -22.84 -22.74 -15.31
CA ALA A 19 -22.84 -21.49 -14.58
C ALA A 19 -21.41 -21.19 -14.11
N PHE A 20 -20.73 -20.27 -14.79
CA PHE A 20 -19.44 -19.74 -14.39
C PHE A 20 -19.68 -18.86 -13.17
N ASN A 21 -19.48 -19.41 -11.97
CA ASN A 21 -19.39 -18.61 -10.75
C ASN A 21 -18.09 -17.81 -10.82
N CYS A 22 -18.17 -16.57 -11.32
CA CYS A 22 -17.10 -15.60 -11.20
C CYS A 22 -17.07 -15.14 -9.72
N SER A 23 -16.31 -15.84 -8.91
CA SER A 23 -15.98 -15.36 -7.56
C SER A 23 -15.05 -14.15 -7.76
N THR A 24 -15.61 -12.94 -7.71
CA THR A 24 -14.82 -11.73 -7.53
C THR A 24 -14.18 -11.82 -6.15
N ALA A 25 -12.95 -12.27 -6.09
CA ALA A 25 -12.11 -12.01 -4.93
C ALA A 25 -11.93 -10.50 -4.87
N LEU A 26 -12.73 -9.82 -4.03
CA LEU A 26 -12.42 -8.49 -3.58
C LEU A 26 -11.11 -8.65 -2.79
N ALA A 27 -10.01 -8.22 -3.39
CA ALA A 27 -8.81 -7.94 -2.63
C ALA A 27 -9.21 -6.85 -1.64
N ALA A 28 -9.59 -7.24 -0.43
CA ALA A 28 -9.60 -6.35 0.70
C ALA A 28 -8.17 -5.80 0.77
N GLY A 29 -8.02 -4.48 0.68
CA GLY A 29 -6.75 -3.82 0.96
C GLY A 29 -6.26 -4.40 2.28
N GLY A 30 -5.21 -5.23 2.20
CA GLY A 30 -4.78 -6.05 3.31
C GLY A 30 -4.35 -5.16 4.47
N ALA A 31 -4.79 -5.50 5.67
CA ALA A 31 -4.11 -5.04 6.85
C ALA A 31 -2.61 -5.27 6.64
N HIS A 32 -1.80 -4.21 6.75
CA HIS A 32 -0.35 -4.28 6.56
C HIS A 32 0.22 -5.33 7.50
N GLU A 33 0.76 -6.40 6.91
CA GLU A 33 1.37 -7.47 7.68
C GLU A 33 2.84 -7.12 7.89
N HIS A 34 3.21 -6.96 9.16
CA HIS A 34 4.61 -6.68 9.50
C HIS A 34 5.53 -7.80 9.01
N GLY A 35 6.63 -7.42 8.41
CA GLY A 35 7.58 -8.35 7.81
C GLY A 35 7.23 -8.80 6.39
N ALA A 36 6.15 -8.30 5.80
CA ALA A 36 5.79 -8.54 4.40
C ALA A 36 6.01 -7.29 3.56
N ALA A 37 6.36 -7.50 2.29
CA ALA A 37 6.39 -6.48 1.26
C ALA A 37 5.67 -7.00 0.01
N GLU A 38 5.21 -6.10 -0.83
CA GLU A 38 4.63 -6.39 -2.14
C GLU A 38 5.56 -5.88 -3.24
N LEU A 39 5.74 -6.68 -4.28
CA LEU A 39 6.42 -6.28 -5.49
C LEU A 39 5.50 -6.55 -6.68
N LEU A 40 5.16 -5.48 -7.40
CA LEU A 40 4.41 -5.54 -8.64
C LEU A 40 5.37 -5.34 -9.82
N LEU A 41 5.42 -6.29 -10.75
CA LEU A 41 6.18 -6.22 -11.99
C LEU A 41 5.21 -6.11 -13.16
N SER A 42 5.38 -5.10 -13.99
CA SER A 42 4.71 -4.99 -15.29
C SER A 42 5.75 -4.96 -16.41
N SER A 43 5.44 -5.64 -17.53
CA SER A 43 6.32 -5.64 -18.69
C SER A 43 5.52 -5.54 -19.98
N GLU A 44 5.94 -4.62 -20.84
CA GLU A 44 5.39 -4.41 -22.17
C GLU A 44 6.56 -4.27 -23.16
N GLY A 45 6.69 -5.24 -24.06
CA GLY A 45 7.82 -5.33 -24.99
C GLY A 45 9.14 -5.39 -24.25
N ARG A 46 9.93 -4.32 -24.37
CA ARG A 46 11.26 -4.22 -23.75
C ARG A 46 11.28 -3.39 -22.45
N ASP A 47 10.15 -2.81 -22.11
CA ASP A 47 10.03 -1.95 -20.93
C ASP A 47 9.53 -2.78 -19.74
N VAL A 48 10.24 -2.70 -18.62
CA VAL A 48 9.87 -3.35 -17.38
C VAL A 48 9.76 -2.31 -16.29
N GLN A 49 8.63 -2.28 -15.62
CA GLN A 49 8.39 -1.45 -14.46
C GLN A 49 8.19 -2.32 -13.23
N ILE A 50 8.83 -1.95 -12.14
CA ILE A 50 8.70 -2.63 -10.86
C ILE A 50 8.34 -1.62 -9.81
N THR A 51 7.27 -1.88 -9.05
CA THR A 51 6.91 -1.13 -7.86
C THR A 51 7.07 -2.03 -6.65
N PHE A 52 7.76 -1.55 -5.64
CA PHE A 52 7.94 -2.21 -4.36
C PHE A 52 7.25 -1.38 -3.27
N ASN A 53 6.43 -2.02 -2.45
CA ASN A 53 5.73 -1.39 -1.33
C ASN A 53 5.93 -2.22 -0.07
N ALA A 54 6.22 -1.56 1.04
CA ALA A 54 6.33 -2.21 2.33
C ALA A 54 5.91 -1.27 3.47
N PRO A 55 5.27 -1.79 4.52
CA PRO A 55 5.04 -1.03 5.74
C PRO A 55 6.37 -0.53 6.31
N SER A 56 6.43 0.72 6.70
CA SER A 56 7.66 1.32 7.23
C SER A 56 8.17 0.59 8.47
N GLN A 57 7.27 0.08 9.31
CA GLN A 57 7.61 -0.78 10.45
C GLN A 57 8.49 -1.98 10.03
N SER A 58 8.20 -2.56 8.86
CA SER A 58 8.96 -3.71 8.34
C SER A 58 10.37 -3.34 7.88
N LEU A 59 10.58 -2.09 7.47
CA LEU A 59 11.85 -1.63 6.89
C LEU A 59 12.74 -0.90 7.90
N VAL A 60 12.14 -0.07 8.75
CA VAL A 60 12.88 0.82 9.67
C VAL A 60 12.53 0.58 11.15
N GLY A 61 11.48 -0.21 11.44
CA GLY A 61 11.07 -0.58 12.79
C GLY A 61 10.12 0.41 13.46
N PHE A 62 9.57 1.38 12.73
CA PHE A 62 8.58 2.35 13.23
C PHE A 62 7.71 2.87 12.07
N GLU A 63 6.55 3.47 12.40
CA GLU A 63 5.55 3.97 11.44
C GLU A 63 5.31 5.48 11.53
N THR A 64 6.00 6.16 12.41
CA THR A 64 5.87 7.59 12.62
C THR A 64 7.03 8.36 12.01
N ALA A 65 6.89 9.68 11.91
CA ALA A 65 7.99 10.53 11.46
C ALA A 65 9.27 10.33 12.31
N ALA A 66 10.42 10.23 11.64
CA ALA A 66 11.72 10.07 12.28
C ALA A 66 12.13 11.35 13.01
N VAL A 67 12.19 11.30 14.34
CA VAL A 67 12.54 12.45 15.17
C VAL A 67 13.97 12.36 15.75
N THR A 68 14.45 11.16 16.06
CA THR A 68 15.82 10.98 16.56
C THR A 68 16.82 10.78 15.43
N GLU A 69 18.09 11.02 15.71
CA GLU A 69 19.17 10.81 14.73
C GLU A 69 19.30 9.32 14.32
N GLU A 70 19.03 8.40 15.25
CA GLU A 70 19.02 6.97 14.97
C GLU A 70 17.90 6.60 14.02
N GLN A 71 16.70 7.18 14.21
CA GLN A 71 15.56 6.97 13.30
C GLN A 71 15.85 7.53 11.92
N LYS A 72 16.36 8.77 11.83
CA LYS A 72 16.76 9.39 10.55
C LYS A 72 17.83 8.56 9.83
N ALA A 73 18.81 8.02 10.57
CA ALA A 73 19.82 7.14 10.01
C ALA A 73 19.24 5.79 9.54
N ALA A 74 18.18 5.27 10.17
CA ALA A 74 17.49 4.08 9.73
C ALA A 74 16.74 4.33 8.42
N VAL A 75 16.01 5.45 8.29
CA VAL A 75 15.34 5.86 7.05
C VAL A 75 16.33 6.04 5.92
N ALA A 76 17.43 6.78 6.15
CA ALA A 76 18.46 7.00 5.14
C ALA A 76 19.10 5.68 4.67
N ARG A 77 19.28 4.70 5.56
CA ARG A 77 19.78 3.36 5.17
C ARG A 77 18.77 2.61 4.31
N ALA A 78 17.49 2.61 4.68
CA ALA A 78 16.44 1.96 3.91
C ALA A 78 16.34 2.58 2.52
N GLU A 79 16.32 3.89 2.42
CA GLU A 79 16.33 4.62 1.16
C GLU A 79 17.53 4.25 0.30
N ALA A 80 18.74 4.28 0.85
CA ALA A 80 19.97 3.93 0.12
C ALA A 80 19.95 2.48 -0.41
N ILE A 81 19.39 1.53 0.36
CA ILE A 81 19.25 0.14 -0.07
C ILE A 81 18.24 0.05 -1.21
N LEU A 82 17.09 0.71 -1.09
CA LEU A 82 16.04 0.69 -2.11
C LEU A 82 16.48 1.43 -3.39
N MET A 83 17.34 2.44 -3.31
CA MET A 83 17.93 3.13 -4.47
C MET A 83 18.93 2.27 -5.25
N ALA A 84 19.30 1.10 -4.73
CA ALA A 84 20.23 0.16 -5.37
C ALA A 84 19.53 -1.17 -5.73
N PRO A 85 18.55 -1.19 -6.67
CA PRO A 85 17.73 -2.39 -6.94
C PRO A 85 18.57 -3.60 -7.39
N ARG A 86 19.75 -3.40 -7.97
CA ARG A 86 20.65 -4.51 -8.36
C ARG A 86 21.24 -5.25 -7.16
N ASP A 87 21.28 -4.60 -6.00
CA ASP A 87 21.68 -5.21 -4.73
C ASP A 87 20.51 -5.88 -4.04
N LEU A 88 19.26 -5.56 -4.45
CA LEU A 88 18.04 -6.16 -3.91
C LEU A 88 17.62 -7.43 -4.63
N PHE A 89 17.60 -7.37 -5.97
CA PHE A 89 17.14 -8.48 -6.80
C PHE A 89 17.83 -8.53 -8.16
N ALA A 90 17.79 -9.71 -8.77
CA ALA A 90 18.21 -9.94 -10.14
C ALA A 90 17.01 -10.39 -10.99
N LEU A 91 16.92 -9.88 -12.23
CA LEU A 91 15.99 -10.33 -13.25
C LEU A 91 16.71 -11.33 -14.15
N GLU A 92 16.12 -12.49 -14.37
CA GLU A 92 16.69 -13.57 -15.19
C GLU A 92 15.84 -13.79 -16.45
N GLY A 93 16.45 -14.27 -17.53
CA GLY A 93 15.81 -14.54 -18.81
C GLY A 93 16.06 -13.46 -19.86
N ASN A 94 16.37 -12.26 -19.46
CA ASN A 94 16.69 -11.14 -20.34
C ASN A 94 17.76 -10.24 -19.70
N SER A 95 18.50 -9.50 -20.52
CA SER A 95 19.43 -8.47 -20.03
C SER A 95 18.74 -7.13 -19.99
N CYS A 96 18.46 -6.62 -18.79
CA CYS A 96 17.79 -5.35 -18.61
C CYS A 96 18.70 -4.35 -17.90
N GLU A 97 18.68 -3.12 -18.39
CA GLU A 97 19.42 -1.99 -17.81
C GLU A 97 18.46 -1.15 -16.97
N LEU A 98 18.89 -0.77 -15.77
CA LEU A 98 18.17 0.20 -14.95
C LEU A 98 18.23 1.58 -15.60
N ILE A 99 17.08 2.16 -15.89
CA ILE A 99 16.91 3.48 -16.47
C ILE A 99 16.62 4.52 -15.40
N ASP A 100 15.74 4.16 -14.44
CA ASP A 100 15.33 5.06 -13.38
C ASP A 100 15.03 4.29 -12.09
N ALA A 101 15.27 4.94 -10.95
CA ALA A 101 14.92 4.46 -9.64
C ALA A 101 14.46 5.63 -8.77
N THR A 102 13.30 5.50 -8.15
CA THR A 102 12.76 6.47 -7.20
C THR A 102 12.34 5.78 -5.93
N VAL A 103 12.52 6.45 -4.80
CA VAL A 103 12.11 5.95 -3.48
C VAL A 103 11.33 7.04 -2.76
N ASP A 104 10.18 6.68 -2.22
CA ASP A 104 9.35 7.57 -1.42
C ASP A 104 9.37 7.13 0.04
N VAL A 105 9.99 7.93 0.87
CA VAL A 105 10.05 7.82 2.33
C VAL A 105 9.39 9.05 2.99
N SER A 106 8.60 9.82 2.26
CA SER A 106 8.05 11.10 2.71
C SER A 106 7.17 10.96 3.96
N SER A 107 6.49 9.84 4.11
CA SER A 107 5.70 9.52 5.30
C SER A 107 6.55 9.44 6.59
N LEU A 108 7.84 9.14 6.46
CA LEU A 108 8.81 9.07 7.55
C LEU A 108 9.67 10.32 7.68
N ALA A 109 9.70 11.17 6.66
CA ALA A 109 10.34 12.47 6.75
C ALA A 109 9.52 13.33 7.72
N GLY A 110 10.03 13.55 8.93
CA GLY A 110 9.43 14.52 9.83
C GLY A 110 9.25 15.82 9.06
N VAL A 111 8.10 16.48 9.20
CA VAL A 111 7.88 17.82 8.66
C VAL A 111 9.06 18.69 9.09
N ALA A 112 10.01 18.89 8.17
CA ALA A 112 11.10 19.79 8.40
C ALA A 112 10.47 21.17 8.59
N ASN A 113 10.32 21.57 9.86
CA ASN A 113 9.97 22.89 10.31
C ASN A 113 9.22 23.74 9.26
N ALA A 114 7.90 23.65 9.21
CA ALA A 114 7.16 24.84 8.87
C ALA A 114 7.71 25.95 9.78
N PRO A 115 8.18 27.09 9.24
CA PRO A 115 8.66 28.16 10.09
C PRO A 115 7.53 28.48 11.08
N SER A 116 7.83 28.34 12.36
CA SER A 116 6.92 28.69 13.44
C SER A 116 6.52 30.12 13.17
N GLN A 117 5.32 30.34 12.65
CA GLN A 117 4.77 31.68 12.66
C GLN A 117 4.76 32.10 14.13
N PRO A 118 5.37 33.22 14.49
CA PRO A 118 5.25 33.72 15.84
C PRO A 118 3.76 33.94 16.09
N GLU A 119 3.21 33.13 16.98
CA GLU A 119 1.88 33.35 17.54
C GLU A 119 1.87 34.75 18.07
N ALA A 120 1.25 35.67 17.33
CA ALA A 120 0.95 36.99 17.81
C ALA A 120 -0.12 36.83 18.88
N HIS A 121 0.30 36.65 20.12
CA HIS A 121 -0.56 36.80 21.26
C HIS A 121 -0.99 38.26 21.28
N ALA A 122 -2.18 38.53 20.71
CA ALA A 122 -2.88 39.78 20.96
C ALA A 122 -3.27 39.79 22.43
N ASP A 123 -2.52 40.56 23.18
CA ASP A 123 -2.79 40.90 24.56
C ASP A 123 -4.12 41.67 24.58
N HIS A 124 -5.22 40.98 24.86
CA HIS A 124 -6.50 41.61 25.13
C HIS A 124 -6.58 41.94 26.62
N SER A 125 -6.02 43.09 26.94
CA SER A 125 -6.28 43.78 28.21
C SER A 125 -7.69 44.34 28.18
N ASP A 126 -8.69 43.60 28.60
CA ASP A 126 -10.01 44.13 28.88
C ASP A 126 -10.08 44.52 30.37
N GLU A 127 -9.74 45.78 30.62
CA GLU A 127 -10.15 46.46 31.84
C GLU A 127 -11.65 46.78 31.73
N HIS A 128 -12.49 46.00 32.40
CA HIS A 128 -13.84 46.41 32.73
C HIS A 128 -14.00 46.51 34.24
N ALA A 129 -13.69 47.70 34.73
CA ALA A 129 -14.24 48.20 35.97
C ALA A 129 -15.66 48.72 35.65
N GLY A 130 -16.65 48.20 36.33
CA GLY A 130 -18.03 48.65 36.21
C GLY A 130 -18.86 48.09 37.35
N ASP A 131 -18.84 48.78 38.50
CA ASP A 131 -19.81 48.65 39.58
C ASP A 131 -21.23 48.83 39.06
N HIS A 132 -22.11 47.87 39.33
CA HIS A 132 -23.53 48.14 39.50
C HIS A 132 -24.11 47.19 40.54
N ASP A 133 -24.21 47.69 41.75
CA ASP A 133 -25.25 47.33 42.70
C ASP A 133 -26.62 47.66 42.10
N GLU A 134 -27.55 46.72 42.10
CA GLU A 134 -28.98 46.97 42.38
C GLU A 134 -29.73 45.63 42.49
N ASP A 135 -30.14 45.40 43.65
CA ASP A 135 -31.18 44.61 44.27
C ASP A 135 -32.46 44.43 43.43
N HIS A 136 -32.83 43.22 43.07
CA HIS A 136 -34.23 42.85 42.81
C HIS A 136 -34.55 41.43 43.24
N THR A 137 -35.31 41.40 44.31
CA THR A 137 -36.05 40.26 44.82
C THR A 137 -37.14 39.78 43.84
N SER A 138 -37.36 38.47 43.85
CA SER A 138 -38.64 37.74 43.71
C SER A 138 -38.99 37.11 42.38
N ALA A 139 -39.32 35.85 42.58
CA ALA A 139 -40.38 34.97 42.02
C ALA A 139 -39.95 33.98 40.92
N SER A 140 -39.89 32.76 41.37
CA SER A 140 -40.28 31.49 40.76
C SER A 140 -40.86 31.55 39.35
N ASP A 141 -40.20 30.85 38.42
CA ASP A 141 -40.89 29.96 37.50
C ASP A 141 -39.90 28.88 36.97
N HIS A 142 -40.31 27.67 37.21
CA HIS A 142 -39.58 26.48 36.75
C HIS A 142 -39.80 26.31 35.24
N HIS A 143 -38.82 26.66 34.45
CA HIS A 143 -38.73 26.11 33.10
C HIS A 143 -37.69 25.00 33.07
N ALA A 144 -38.24 23.78 32.94
CA ALA A 144 -37.45 22.61 32.59
C ALA A 144 -36.83 22.84 31.22
N HIS A 145 -35.52 23.10 31.21
CA HIS A 145 -34.73 23.02 30.00
C HIS A 145 -34.38 21.55 29.82
N GLU A 146 -35.01 20.93 28.81
CA GLU A 146 -34.57 19.66 28.29
C GLU A 146 -33.13 19.88 27.77
N HIS A 147 -32.19 19.27 28.46
CA HIS A 147 -30.84 19.10 27.96
C HIS A 147 -30.93 18.17 26.75
N HIS A 148 -30.87 18.74 25.55
CA HIS A 148 -30.47 17.98 24.40
C HIS A 148 -28.98 17.64 24.60
N ASP A 149 -28.73 16.43 25.06
CA ASP A 149 -27.45 15.78 24.93
C ASP A 149 -27.18 15.67 23.42
N HIS A 150 -26.45 16.63 22.89
CA HIS A 150 -25.76 16.42 21.64
C HIS A 150 -24.63 15.46 21.96
N ASP A 151 -24.88 14.19 21.79
CA ASP A 151 -23.84 13.20 21.55
C ASP A 151 -23.15 13.68 20.27
N ASP A 152 -22.14 14.51 20.47
CA ASP A 152 -21.14 14.82 19.47
C ASP A 152 -20.31 13.53 19.34
N ASP A 153 -20.88 12.55 18.64
CA ASP A 153 -20.15 11.43 18.09
C ASP A 153 -19.12 12.03 17.12
N GLY A 154 -18.09 12.64 17.72
CA GLY A 154 -16.86 12.91 17.04
C GLY A 154 -16.37 11.57 16.50
N ASP A 155 -16.75 11.29 15.25
CA ASP A 155 -16.11 10.32 14.41
C ASP A 155 -14.62 10.69 14.37
N ALA A 156 -13.93 10.34 15.45
CA ALA A 156 -12.50 10.17 15.40
C ALA A 156 -12.30 9.02 14.41
N SER A 157 -12.31 9.37 13.12
CA SER A 157 -11.69 8.54 12.11
C SER A 157 -10.24 8.39 12.56
N ASN A 158 -10.05 7.40 13.42
CA ASN A 158 -8.76 6.83 13.75
C ASN A 158 -8.31 6.15 12.45
N THR A 159 -7.95 6.98 11.46
CA THR A 159 -7.12 6.51 10.38
C THR A 159 -5.83 6.14 11.08
N ASP A 160 -5.71 4.86 11.42
CA ASP A 160 -4.40 4.25 11.64
C ASP A 160 -3.61 4.57 10.37
N SER A 161 -2.91 5.70 10.41
CA SER A 161 -2.06 6.17 9.33
C SER A 161 -0.82 5.30 9.35
N HIS A 162 -0.97 4.10 8.79
CA HIS A 162 0.18 3.25 8.53
C HIS A 162 1.03 3.94 7.48
N SER A 163 2.30 4.13 7.81
CA SER A 163 3.26 4.70 6.88
C SER A 163 3.85 3.61 6.02
N ASP A 164 3.73 3.76 4.71
CA ASP A 164 4.36 2.89 3.74
C ASP A 164 5.60 3.57 3.14
N VAL A 165 6.56 2.75 2.77
CA VAL A 165 7.69 3.11 1.95
C VAL A 165 7.49 2.47 0.59
N SER A 166 7.62 3.25 -0.47
CA SER A 166 7.52 2.76 -1.83
C SER A 166 8.79 3.02 -2.62
N ALA A 167 9.08 2.14 -3.57
CA ALA A 167 10.12 2.33 -4.56
C ALA A 167 9.63 1.92 -5.94
N SER A 168 10.03 2.68 -6.96
CA SER A 168 9.69 2.41 -8.35
C SER A 168 10.96 2.33 -9.18
N TYR A 169 11.02 1.32 -10.06
CA TYR A 169 12.17 1.07 -10.93
C TYR A 169 11.71 0.90 -12.36
N THR A 170 12.43 1.52 -13.27
CA THR A 170 12.21 1.35 -14.71
C THR A 170 13.45 0.71 -15.31
N PHE A 171 13.26 -0.38 -16.06
CA PHE A 171 14.31 -1.07 -16.79
C PHE A 171 13.99 -1.11 -18.28
N ALA A 172 15.04 -1.04 -19.10
CA ALA A 172 14.98 -1.32 -20.53
C ALA A 172 15.72 -2.62 -20.83
N CYS A 173 15.03 -3.59 -21.40
CA CYS A 173 15.60 -4.90 -21.75
C CYS A 173 16.16 -4.89 -23.19
N GLN A 174 17.14 -5.76 -23.48
CA GLN A 174 17.79 -5.82 -24.79
C GLN A 174 16.90 -6.43 -25.86
N SER A 175 15.98 -7.29 -25.47
CA SER A 175 15.01 -7.96 -26.35
C SER A 175 13.63 -7.96 -25.71
N ASP A 176 12.62 -8.42 -26.44
CA ASP A 176 11.26 -8.68 -25.98
C ASP A 176 11.09 -10.14 -25.45
N GLU A 177 12.21 -10.81 -25.18
CA GLU A 177 12.17 -12.12 -24.54
C GLU A 177 11.64 -12.02 -23.11
N ALA A 178 10.85 -13.02 -22.73
CA ALA A 178 10.25 -13.11 -21.40
C ALA A 178 11.28 -13.15 -20.28
N LEU A 179 11.04 -12.41 -19.22
CA LEU A 179 11.72 -12.67 -17.95
C LEU A 179 11.27 -14.02 -17.41
N THR A 180 12.21 -14.81 -16.93
CA THR A 180 11.92 -16.16 -16.44
C THR A 180 11.80 -16.22 -14.93
N ARG A 181 12.54 -15.35 -14.23
CA ARG A 181 12.61 -15.37 -12.76
C ARG A 181 13.03 -14.03 -12.21
N ILE A 182 12.56 -13.72 -11.03
CA ILE A 182 13.13 -12.70 -10.14
C ILE A 182 13.76 -13.41 -8.93
N THR A 183 15.01 -13.07 -8.62
CA THR A 183 15.75 -13.66 -7.48
C THR A 183 16.18 -12.53 -6.56
N PHE A 184 15.74 -12.58 -5.31
CA PHE A 184 16.15 -11.60 -4.28
C PHE A 184 17.48 -12.03 -3.67
N ASN A 185 18.38 -11.09 -3.46
CA ASN A 185 19.62 -11.38 -2.76
C ASN A 185 19.31 -11.78 -1.31
N ARG A 186 20.04 -12.77 -0.76
CA ARG A 186 19.85 -13.17 0.65
C ARG A 186 20.17 -12.03 1.61
N ASP A 187 21.20 -11.26 1.27
CA ASP A 187 21.51 -10.01 1.96
C ASP A 187 20.50 -8.91 1.59
N GLY A 188 19.71 -9.13 0.55
CA GLY A 188 18.63 -8.32 -0.01
C GLY A 188 17.23 -8.63 0.51
N PHE A 189 17.07 -9.63 1.40
CA PHE A 189 16.01 -9.57 2.38
C PHE A 189 16.46 -8.63 3.53
N PRO A 190 17.00 -7.42 3.15
CA PRO A 190 17.46 -6.45 4.10
C PRO A 190 16.24 -5.99 4.85
N LEU A 191 16.45 -5.43 5.98
CA LEU A 191 15.38 -4.69 6.63
C LEU A 191 14.34 -5.58 7.34
N GLY A 192 14.66 -6.85 7.62
CA GLY A 192 13.81 -7.70 8.46
C GLY A 192 12.56 -8.25 7.79
N LEU A 193 12.47 -8.19 6.45
CA LEU A 193 11.37 -8.81 5.72
C LEU A 193 11.38 -10.33 5.85
N ALA A 194 10.24 -10.91 6.19
CA ALA A 194 10.03 -12.34 6.25
C ALA A 194 9.58 -12.90 4.89
N ARG A 195 8.91 -12.06 4.08
CA ARG A 195 8.44 -12.44 2.74
C ARG A 195 8.28 -11.22 1.82
N ILE A 196 8.28 -11.51 0.51
CA ILE A 196 7.91 -10.56 -0.53
C ILE A 196 6.89 -11.26 -1.42
N ASP A 197 5.68 -10.71 -1.48
CA ASP A 197 4.62 -11.18 -2.37
C ASP A 197 4.85 -10.53 -3.74
N VAL A 198 5.07 -11.33 -4.77
CA VAL A 198 5.39 -10.88 -6.13
C VAL A 198 4.19 -11.11 -7.02
N LEU A 199 3.69 -10.05 -7.63
CA LEU A 199 2.66 -10.11 -8.66
C LEU A 199 3.27 -9.63 -9.98
N TRP A 200 2.91 -10.26 -11.08
CA TRP A 200 3.36 -9.80 -12.40
C TRP A 200 2.26 -9.83 -13.44
N VAL A 201 2.33 -8.86 -14.35
CA VAL A 201 1.52 -8.78 -15.56
C VAL A 201 2.45 -8.40 -16.71
N ALA A 202 2.49 -9.22 -17.74
CA ALA A 202 3.39 -9.05 -18.87
C ALA A 202 2.78 -9.60 -20.16
N ASP A 203 3.36 -9.28 -21.30
CA ASP A 203 2.94 -9.78 -22.59
C ASP A 203 2.99 -11.32 -22.69
N TRP A 204 3.89 -11.95 -21.92
CA TRP A 204 4.04 -13.42 -21.88
C TRP A 204 3.18 -14.10 -20.82
N GLY A 205 2.43 -13.36 -19.98
CA GLY A 205 1.55 -13.93 -18.96
C GLY A 205 1.42 -13.09 -17.72
N GLN A 206 0.68 -13.61 -16.77
CA GLN A 206 0.48 -12.98 -15.47
C GLN A 206 0.46 -14.03 -14.37
N GLY A 207 0.77 -13.64 -13.16
CA GLY A 207 0.75 -14.56 -12.04
C GLY A 207 1.11 -13.88 -10.72
N ALA A 208 1.23 -14.73 -9.71
CA ALA A 208 1.66 -14.37 -8.38
C ALA A 208 2.59 -15.43 -7.80
N GLY A 209 3.51 -15.00 -6.96
CA GLY A 209 4.43 -15.88 -6.25
C GLY A 209 4.90 -15.24 -4.97
N GLN A 210 5.63 -15.99 -4.16
CA GLN A 210 6.14 -15.51 -2.89
C GLN A 210 7.62 -15.86 -2.77
N ALA A 211 8.41 -14.89 -2.39
CA ALA A 211 9.81 -15.09 -2.01
C ALA A 211 9.97 -14.98 -0.50
N THR A 212 10.87 -15.79 0.05
CA THR A 212 11.25 -15.79 1.46
C THR A 212 12.78 -15.93 1.57
N PRO A 213 13.41 -15.65 2.71
CA PRO A 213 14.85 -15.86 2.89
C PRO A 213 15.32 -17.30 2.59
N GLN A 214 14.42 -18.30 2.75
CA GLN A 214 14.70 -19.72 2.46
C GLN A 214 14.48 -20.06 0.99
N SER A 215 13.56 -19.37 0.33
CA SER A 215 13.23 -19.53 -1.09
C SER A 215 13.19 -18.14 -1.77
N PRO A 216 14.36 -17.56 -2.08
CA PRO A 216 14.43 -16.15 -2.47
C PRO A 216 14.06 -15.88 -3.93
N SER A 217 13.52 -16.84 -4.65
CA SER A 217 13.22 -16.70 -6.07
C SER A 217 11.75 -16.95 -6.37
N VAL A 218 11.22 -16.22 -7.34
CA VAL A 218 9.89 -16.42 -7.93
C VAL A 218 10.04 -16.69 -9.43
N ASN A 219 9.46 -17.78 -9.90
CA ASN A 219 9.38 -18.07 -11.34
C ASN A 219 8.27 -17.22 -11.95
N LEU A 220 8.58 -16.49 -13.03
CA LEU A 220 7.66 -15.61 -13.74
C LEU A 220 7.00 -16.28 -14.96
N GLN A 221 7.30 -17.55 -15.22
CA GLN A 221 6.69 -18.34 -16.28
C GLN A 221 5.70 -19.34 -15.67
N ASN A 222 4.49 -19.35 -16.20
CA ASN A 222 3.46 -20.36 -15.91
C ASN A 222 3.56 -21.52 -16.88
#